data_0ab6d4f30b3db84f9bdffb101cf1fa0e
#
_entry.id   0ab6d4f30b3db84f9bdffb101cf1fa0e
#
_cell.length_a   1.000
_cell.length_b   1.000
_cell.length_c   1.000
_cell.angle_alpha   90.00
_cell.angle_beta   90.00
_cell.angle_gamma   90.00
#
_symmetry.space_group_name_H-M   'P 1'
#
loop_
_entity.id
_entity.type
_entity.pdbx_description
1 polymer ?
#
loop_
_entity_poly.entity_id
_entity_poly.type
_entity_poly.pdbx_seq_one_letter_code
_entity_poly.pdbx_strand_id
1 'polypeptide(L)'
;MTYIFLFVCVLILGGVVALFIFRNRKKQDLYPLLVMKDELERETLSDDLKQVKALEIAGKAEKLYNKWESEWYEIQSIDIEELDRDLYNAESYIDKFNFKRADEVIMNSGELIASIKDRIAEIRREIKELKEVEPKNREVYEEIVVEYKELNRELLAKRHQYGAAADQYEQNIKELAPQLDDFKLLTSTGKYIEAQEKITAIKNSIFNLKEKMDVLPDLLKEIEKTCPTQIQSLRLKVEEMEKKGFKLTHLEISSKIESIVWQLNDAREKVKLGDIDLIENILDGIYDVIDEVSNDLKKELDYKRYIEENYREITNKLDLQDKLNEALYNNIQEIKTRYQIYQKDEEMVANYYDELSELLDLKHDIDVYINNQPKLNYKDLKDKVELLEQGLEKIEEDQTNYSRYLTSLREEESIAREKLIFINQEKEVIKRKLDNSRVPGFSDRFIVLYKDVTDSYRYALEELKKEPINIDLLKRAVAEAEESLDIYSSEVNNILTDIEKKILNSINN
;
A
#
# COMPACT_ATOMS: atom_id res chain seq x y z
N MET A 1 8.98 -55.98 77.51
CA MET A 1 8.81 -54.64 78.05
C MET A 1 10.10 -53.84 77.94
N THR A 2 11.28 -54.32 78.34
CA THR A 2 12.56 -53.60 78.36
C THR A 2 13.05 -53.18 76.95
N TYR A 3 12.85 -53.97 75.88
CA TYR A 3 13.26 -53.64 74.50
C TYR A 3 12.37 -52.57 73.85
N ILE A 4 11.09 -52.55 74.20
CA ILE A 4 10.17 -51.50 73.71
C ILE A 4 10.52 -50.14 74.33
N PHE A 5 10.83 -50.15 75.63
CA PHE A 5 11.29 -48.96 76.34
C PHE A 5 12.63 -48.41 75.77
N LEU A 6 13.58 -49.28 75.48
CA LEU A 6 14.86 -48.92 74.89
C LEU A 6 14.68 -48.35 73.47
N PHE A 7 13.80 -48.95 72.66
CA PHE A 7 13.46 -48.45 71.31
C PHE A 7 12.80 -47.05 71.35
N VAL A 8 11.87 -46.86 72.25
CA VAL A 8 11.25 -45.51 72.48
C VAL A 8 12.28 -44.49 72.94
N CYS A 9 13.19 -44.85 73.84
CA CYS A 9 14.29 -43.96 74.28
C CYS A 9 15.21 -43.57 73.11
N VAL A 10 15.54 -44.53 72.20
CA VAL A 10 16.39 -44.24 70.99
C VAL A 10 15.63 -43.34 70.02
N LEU A 11 14.33 -43.54 69.82
CA LEU A 11 13.49 -42.64 68.98
C LEU A 11 13.43 -41.23 69.57
N ILE A 12 13.25 -41.09 70.90
CA ILE A 12 13.24 -39.79 71.55
C ILE A 12 14.62 -39.12 71.43
N LEU A 13 15.69 -39.86 71.67
CA LEU A 13 17.06 -39.31 71.54
C LEU A 13 17.35 -38.89 70.12
N GLY A 14 16.95 -39.69 69.09
CA GLY A 14 17.07 -39.33 67.66
C GLY A 14 16.26 -38.12 67.34
N GLY A 15 15.05 -37.98 67.88
CA GLY A 15 14.21 -36.76 67.72
C GLY A 15 14.85 -35.52 68.31
N VAL A 16 15.41 -35.62 69.53
CA VAL A 16 16.11 -34.53 70.18
C VAL A 16 17.34 -34.09 69.38
N VAL A 17 18.14 -35.04 68.89
CA VAL A 17 19.32 -34.75 68.02
C VAL A 17 18.90 -34.09 66.72
N ALA A 18 17.84 -34.59 66.10
CA ALA A 18 17.28 -33.96 64.90
C ALA A 18 16.82 -32.51 65.12
N LEU A 19 16.09 -32.24 66.23
CA LEU A 19 15.71 -30.88 66.63
C LEU A 19 16.93 -29.96 66.85
N PHE A 20 17.99 -30.47 67.44
CA PHE A 20 19.22 -29.71 67.64
C PHE A 20 19.96 -29.40 66.31
N ILE A 21 19.96 -30.37 65.39
CA ILE A 21 20.52 -30.16 64.05
C ILE A 21 19.69 -29.09 63.29
N PHE A 22 18.37 -29.18 63.30
CA PHE A 22 17.48 -28.20 62.69
C PHE A 22 17.66 -26.81 63.33
N ARG A 23 17.76 -26.70 64.63
CA ARG A 23 18.05 -25.46 65.36
C ARG A 23 19.35 -24.84 64.87
N ASN A 24 20.44 -25.61 64.77
CA ASN A 24 21.74 -25.13 64.37
C ASN A 24 21.73 -24.67 62.88
N ARG A 25 20.97 -25.38 62.02
CA ARG A 25 20.80 -25.02 60.61
C ARG A 25 20.02 -23.68 60.49
N LYS A 26 18.99 -23.49 61.28
CA LYS A 26 18.22 -22.23 61.28
C LYS A 26 19.04 -21.03 61.85
N LYS A 27 19.91 -21.27 62.80
CA LYS A 27 20.87 -20.22 63.24
C LYS A 27 21.85 -19.85 62.12
N GLN A 28 22.21 -20.78 61.27
CA GLN A 28 23.04 -20.48 60.08
C GLN A 28 22.27 -19.64 59.03
N ASP A 29 20.95 -19.84 58.90
CA ASP A 29 20.13 -19.02 58.00
C ASP A 29 19.91 -17.57 58.55
N LEU A 30 19.91 -17.38 59.88
CA LEU A 30 19.77 -16.08 60.53
C LEU A 30 21.06 -15.25 60.50
N TYR A 31 22.22 -15.92 60.59
CA TYR A 31 23.54 -15.25 60.69
C TYR A 31 23.86 -14.23 59.56
N PRO A 32 23.60 -14.56 58.28
CA PRO A 32 23.81 -13.59 57.19
C PRO A 32 22.95 -12.31 57.37
N LEU A 33 21.73 -12.41 57.84
CA LEU A 33 20.84 -11.26 58.07
C LEU A 33 21.35 -10.36 59.20
N LEU A 34 21.92 -10.94 60.25
CA LEU A 34 22.55 -10.18 61.33
C LEU A 34 23.79 -9.42 60.82
N VAL A 35 24.62 -10.06 59.99
CA VAL A 35 25.76 -9.38 59.35
C VAL A 35 25.31 -8.25 58.44
N MET A 36 24.26 -8.49 57.62
CA MET A 36 23.70 -7.47 56.74
C MET A 36 23.07 -6.29 57.51
N LYS A 37 22.44 -6.56 58.69
CA LYS A 37 21.93 -5.51 59.57
C LYS A 37 23.08 -4.67 60.09
N ASP A 38 24.18 -5.29 60.60
CA ASP A 38 25.37 -4.59 61.08
C ASP A 38 26.03 -3.74 59.97
N GLU A 39 25.97 -4.20 58.72
CA GLU A 39 26.44 -3.42 57.55
C GLU A 39 25.54 -2.18 57.35
N LEU A 40 24.21 -2.31 57.44
CA LEU A 40 23.26 -1.20 57.32
C LEU A 40 23.43 -0.15 58.44
N GLU A 41 23.71 -0.57 59.70
CA GLU A 41 23.98 0.35 60.80
C GLU A 41 25.26 1.16 60.61
N ARG A 42 26.26 0.59 59.90
CA ARG A 42 27.55 1.26 59.56
C ARG A 42 27.47 2.14 58.30
N GLU A 43 26.32 2.17 57.64
CA GLU A 43 26.16 2.98 56.43
C GLU A 43 26.42 4.47 56.69
N THR A 44 27.18 5.09 55.80
CA THR A 44 27.65 6.48 55.92
C THR A 44 26.85 7.49 55.13
N LEU A 45 25.56 7.18 54.76
CA LEU A 45 24.69 8.07 54.00
C LEU A 45 24.55 9.46 54.66
N SER A 46 24.63 9.52 56.00
CA SER A 46 24.66 10.79 56.76
C SER A 46 25.76 11.74 56.31
N ASP A 47 26.94 11.21 55.91
CA ASP A 47 28.04 12.03 55.46
C ASP A 47 27.84 12.54 54.03
N ASP A 48 27.20 11.75 53.17
CA ASP A 48 26.78 12.19 51.84
C ASP A 48 25.76 13.32 51.92
N LEU A 49 24.78 13.21 52.82
CA LEU A 49 23.76 14.25 53.06
C LEU A 49 24.41 15.54 53.61
N LYS A 50 25.39 15.45 54.56
CA LYS A 50 26.12 16.64 55.05
C LYS A 50 26.87 17.35 53.93
N GLN A 51 27.50 16.60 53.01
CA GLN A 51 28.22 17.18 51.86
C GLN A 51 27.25 17.94 50.92
N VAL A 52 26.05 17.40 50.67
CA VAL A 52 25.04 18.08 49.87
C VAL A 52 24.53 19.35 50.56
N LYS A 53 24.33 19.29 51.87
CA LYS A 53 23.91 20.47 52.68
C LYS A 53 24.97 21.59 52.66
N ALA A 54 26.24 21.24 52.59
CA ALA A 54 27.33 22.21 52.48
C ALA A 54 27.40 22.93 51.12
N LEU A 55 26.63 22.48 50.08
CA LEU A 55 26.52 23.16 48.78
C LEU A 55 25.52 24.33 48.78
N GLU A 56 24.95 24.69 49.93
CA GLU A 56 23.97 25.79 50.06
C GLU A 56 22.82 25.68 49.04
N ILE A 57 22.28 24.46 48.89
CA ILE A 57 21.21 24.16 47.94
C ILE A 57 19.91 24.86 48.30
N ALA A 58 19.11 25.25 47.28
CA ALA A 58 17.81 25.88 47.42
C ALA A 58 16.82 25.37 46.39
N GLY A 59 15.54 25.71 46.53
CA GLY A 59 14.49 25.41 45.55
C GLY A 59 14.18 23.92 45.41
N LYS A 60 14.24 23.40 44.20
CA LYS A 60 13.96 21.98 43.91
C LYS A 60 14.97 21.05 44.51
N ALA A 61 16.25 21.43 44.52
CA ALA A 61 17.32 20.67 45.14
C ALA A 61 17.15 20.55 46.68
N GLU A 62 16.72 21.62 47.35
CA GLU A 62 16.39 21.61 48.78
C GLU A 62 15.23 20.69 49.10
N LYS A 63 14.19 20.65 48.27
CA LYS A 63 13.07 19.73 48.42
C LYS A 63 13.49 18.28 48.30
N LEU A 64 14.40 17.96 47.36
CA LEU A 64 14.94 16.61 47.23
C LEU A 64 15.79 16.23 48.44
N TYR A 65 16.65 17.15 48.92
CA TYR A 65 17.41 16.94 50.14
C TYR A 65 16.49 16.63 51.34
N ASN A 66 15.44 17.42 51.55
CA ASN A 66 14.51 17.20 52.66
C ASN A 66 13.79 15.85 52.56
N LYS A 67 13.46 15.40 51.33
CA LYS A 67 12.93 14.08 51.05
C LYS A 67 13.93 12.98 51.48
N TRP A 68 15.18 13.07 51.07
CA TRP A 68 16.23 12.10 51.41
C TRP A 68 16.55 12.09 52.91
N GLU A 69 16.60 13.24 53.54
CA GLU A 69 16.79 13.37 54.98
C GLU A 69 15.65 12.69 55.77
N SER A 70 14.39 12.87 55.32
CA SER A 70 13.24 12.21 55.91
C SER A 70 13.26 10.68 55.69
N GLU A 71 13.55 10.22 54.47
CA GLU A 71 13.68 8.79 54.16
C GLU A 71 14.79 8.11 54.92
N TRP A 72 15.95 8.81 55.06
CA TRP A 72 17.08 8.29 55.86
C TRP A 72 16.72 8.21 57.33
N TYR A 73 15.99 9.20 57.88
CA TYR A 73 15.50 9.17 59.22
C TYR A 73 14.52 8.01 59.46
N GLU A 74 13.65 7.73 58.54
CA GLU A 74 12.73 6.59 58.59
C GLU A 74 13.49 5.27 58.61
N ILE A 75 14.47 5.10 57.75
CA ILE A 75 15.31 3.90 57.69
C ILE A 75 16.01 3.69 59.05
N GLN A 76 16.61 4.73 59.57
CA GLN A 76 17.37 4.60 60.82
C GLN A 76 16.53 4.39 62.08
N SER A 77 15.39 5.12 62.20
CA SER A 77 14.60 5.15 63.42
C SER A 77 13.40 4.18 63.42
N ILE A 78 12.98 3.70 62.25
CA ILE A 78 11.85 2.80 62.14
C ILE A 78 12.27 1.44 61.58
N ASP A 79 12.83 1.42 60.37
CA ASP A 79 13.08 0.16 59.65
C ASP A 79 14.19 -0.66 60.32
N ILE A 80 15.31 -0.03 60.75
CA ILE A 80 16.39 -0.72 61.45
C ILE A 80 15.95 -1.20 62.85
N GLU A 81 15.15 -0.41 63.59
CA GLU A 81 14.60 -0.85 64.87
C GLU A 81 13.60 -2.01 64.71
N GLU A 82 12.76 -2.00 63.63
CA GLU A 82 11.86 -3.10 63.31
C GLU A 82 12.64 -4.36 62.97
N LEU A 83 13.67 -4.22 62.13
CA LEU A 83 14.59 -5.31 61.75
C LEU A 83 15.25 -5.92 62.96
N ASP A 84 15.76 -5.09 63.90
CA ASP A 84 16.41 -5.55 65.13
C ASP A 84 15.47 -6.38 65.99
N ARG A 85 14.24 -5.89 66.21
CA ARG A 85 13.18 -6.60 66.89
C ARG A 85 12.79 -7.92 66.22
N ASP A 86 12.71 -7.94 64.88
CA ASP A 86 12.33 -9.13 64.17
C ASP A 86 13.44 -10.18 64.17
N LEU A 87 14.68 -9.79 64.01
CA LEU A 87 15.81 -10.71 64.13
C LEU A 87 15.97 -11.29 65.53
N TYR A 88 15.69 -10.49 66.58
CA TYR A 88 15.64 -10.97 67.94
C TYR A 88 14.44 -11.97 68.13
N ASN A 89 13.28 -11.69 67.59
CA ASN A 89 12.13 -12.58 67.62
C ASN A 89 12.44 -13.89 66.87
N ALA A 90 13.10 -13.82 65.71
CA ALA A 90 13.50 -14.99 64.94
C ALA A 90 14.45 -15.90 65.74
N GLU A 91 15.45 -15.31 66.44
CA GLU A 91 16.37 -16.05 67.33
C GLU A 91 15.58 -16.71 68.48
N SER A 92 14.66 -15.99 69.13
CA SER A 92 13.80 -16.52 70.20
C SER A 92 12.90 -17.69 69.68
N TYR A 93 12.34 -17.60 68.47
CA TYR A 93 11.54 -18.69 67.91
C TYR A 93 12.40 -19.91 67.58
N ILE A 94 13.64 -19.72 67.12
CA ILE A 94 14.60 -20.81 66.85
C ILE A 94 14.93 -21.53 68.17
N ASP A 95 15.22 -20.76 69.26
CA ASP A 95 15.55 -21.32 70.57
C ASP A 95 14.34 -22.04 71.23
N LYS A 96 13.11 -21.62 70.94
CA LYS A 96 11.85 -22.29 71.34
C LYS A 96 11.42 -23.41 70.40
N PHE A 97 12.23 -23.81 69.41
CA PHE A 97 11.93 -24.83 68.40
C PHE A 97 10.69 -24.53 67.53
N ASN A 98 10.26 -23.26 67.43
CA ASN A 98 9.15 -22.86 66.58
C ASN A 98 9.70 -22.43 65.18
N PHE A 99 10.19 -23.39 64.42
CA PHE A 99 10.89 -23.14 63.15
C PHE A 99 9.99 -22.51 62.09
N LYS A 100 8.69 -22.80 62.04
CA LYS A 100 7.79 -22.21 61.06
C LYS A 100 7.66 -20.69 61.20
N ARG A 101 7.53 -20.22 62.48
CA ARG A 101 7.47 -18.76 62.75
C ARG A 101 8.84 -18.11 62.55
N ALA A 102 9.93 -18.82 62.87
CA ALA A 102 11.27 -18.34 62.61
C ALA A 102 11.53 -18.12 61.09
N ASP A 103 11.09 -19.07 60.25
CA ASP A 103 11.25 -18.96 58.77
C ASP A 103 10.45 -17.78 58.22
N GLU A 104 9.24 -17.55 58.65
CA GLU A 104 8.41 -16.43 58.27
C GLU A 104 9.07 -15.09 58.61
N VAL A 105 9.59 -14.95 59.82
CA VAL A 105 10.28 -13.72 60.25
C VAL A 105 11.61 -13.54 59.51
N ILE A 106 12.40 -14.61 59.35
CA ILE A 106 13.68 -14.57 58.58
C ILE A 106 13.41 -14.10 57.14
N MET A 107 12.37 -14.63 56.49
CA MET A 107 11.99 -14.22 55.12
C MET A 107 11.61 -12.75 55.08
N ASN A 108 10.69 -12.30 55.94
CA ASN A 108 10.27 -10.90 56.03
C ASN A 108 11.43 -9.96 56.32
N SER A 109 12.33 -10.34 57.25
CA SER A 109 13.56 -9.56 57.56
C SER A 109 14.50 -9.48 56.34
N GLY A 110 14.60 -10.56 55.54
CA GLY A 110 15.36 -10.57 54.33
C GLY A 110 14.82 -9.61 53.27
N GLU A 111 13.51 -9.59 53.10
CA GLU A 111 12.80 -8.65 52.19
C GLU A 111 12.95 -7.19 52.65
N LEU A 112 12.84 -6.95 53.96
CA LEU A 112 13.07 -5.63 54.55
C LEU A 112 14.50 -5.13 54.32
N ILE A 113 15.49 -5.98 54.58
CA ILE A 113 16.92 -5.64 54.33
C ILE A 113 17.12 -5.29 52.84
N ALA A 114 16.53 -6.06 51.91
CA ALA A 114 16.65 -5.79 50.48
C ALA A 114 16.03 -4.42 50.14
N SER A 115 14.82 -4.14 50.62
CA SER A 115 14.13 -2.85 50.45
C SER A 115 14.96 -1.67 50.99
N ILE A 116 15.54 -1.79 52.19
CA ILE A 116 16.40 -0.76 52.79
C ILE A 116 17.64 -0.52 51.90
N LYS A 117 18.32 -1.58 51.45
CA LYS A 117 19.49 -1.46 50.57
C LYS A 117 19.15 -0.76 49.26
N ASP A 118 18.03 -1.11 48.66
CA ASP A 118 17.58 -0.48 47.40
C ASP A 118 17.30 1.02 47.61
N ARG A 119 16.58 1.40 48.68
CA ARG A 119 16.29 2.80 49.00
C ARG A 119 17.59 3.60 49.27
N ILE A 120 18.53 3.04 50.00
CA ILE A 120 19.85 3.69 50.25
C ILE A 120 20.62 3.87 48.93
N ALA A 121 20.62 2.84 48.07
CA ALA A 121 21.30 2.91 46.78
C ALA A 121 20.67 3.98 45.85
N GLU A 122 19.36 4.11 45.89
CA GLU A 122 18.66 5.13 45.12
C GLU A 122 18.97 6.54 45.63
N ILE A 123 18.88 6.79 46.92
CA ILE A 123 19.25 8.08 47.51
C ILE A 123 20.71 8.44 47.15
N ARG A 124 21.62 7.48 47.22
CA ARG A 124 23.05 7.70 46.87
C ARG A 124 23.24 8.06 45.38
N ARG A 125 22.49 7.40 44.51
CA ARG A 125 22.48 7.71 43.08
C ARG A 125 21.99 9.14 42.84
N GLU A 126 20.85 9.51 43.43
CA GLU A 126 20.26 10.85 43.27
C GLU A 126 21.19 11.94 43.86
N ILE A 127 21.82 11.70 45.01
CA ILE A 127 22.83 12.60 45.59
C ILE A 127 24.03 12.78 44.66
N LYS A 128 24.53 11.70 44.06
CA LYS A 128 25.64 11.78 43.09
C LYS A 128 25.27 12.61 41.87
N GLU A 129 24.06 12.35 41.32
CA GLU A 129 23.55 13.12 40.19
C GLU A 129 23.46 14.61 40.55
N LEU A 130 22.92 14.96 41.71
CA LEU A 130 22.83 16.37 42.14
C LEU A 130 24.18 17.02 42.29
N LYS A 131 25.20 16.32 42.88
CA LYS A 131 26.57 16.84 43.01
C LYS A 131 27.24 17.14 41.67
N GLU A 132 26.83 16.41 40.59
CA GLU A 132 27.35 16.61 39.24
C GLU A 132 26.63 17.72 38.47
N VAL A 133 25.47 18.20 38.94
CA VAL A 133 24.66 19.21 38.21
C VAL A 133 25.39 20.55 38.12
N GLU A 134 25.97 21.04 39.22
CA GLU A 134 26.61 22.35 39.22
C GLU A 134 27.84 22.39 38.26
N PRO A 135 28.81 21.47 38.33
CA PRO A 135 29.93 21.49 37.40
C PRO A 135 29.53 21.30 35.94
N LYS A 136 28.52 20.45 35.66
CA LYS A 136 27.99 20.29 34.31
C LYS A 136 27.30 21.57 33.82
N ASN A 137 26.50 22.21 34.66
CA ASN A 137 25.84 23.47 34.33
C ASN A 137 26.88 24.55 33.97
N ARG A 138 27.99 24.59 34.67
CA ARG A 138 29.09 25.54 34.45
C ARG A 138 29.77 25.30 33.09
N GLU A 139 30.08 24.04 32.78
CA GLU A 139 30.68 23.65 31.50
C GLU A 139 29.75 24.02 30.33
N VAL A 140 28.46 23.64 30.39
CA VAL A 140 27.46 23.97 29.39
C VAL A 140 27.27 25.49 29.25
N TYR A 141 27.32 26.23 30.35
CA TYR A 141 27.25 27.68 30.31
C TYR A 141 28.42 28.32 29.55
N GLU A 142 29.65 27.83 29.75
CA GLU A 142 30.82 28.33 29.02
C GLU A 142 30.69 28.08 27.51
N GLU A 143 30.25 26.89 27.12
CA GLU A 143 29.93 26.58 25.70
C GLU A 143 28.90 27.53 25.14
N ILE A 144 27.77 27.70 25.82
CA ILE A 144 26.63 28.54 25.35
C ILE A 144 27.04 30.01 25.23
N VAL A 145 27.88 30.52 26.11
CA VAL A 145 28.38 31.91 26.00
C VAL A 145 29.23 32.09 24.74
N VAL A 146 29.99 31.08 24.35
CA VAL A 146 30.77 31.11 23.11
C VAL A 146 29.81 31.08 21.92
N GLU A 147 28.87 30.11 21.88
CA GLU A 147 27.87 29.99 20.81
C GLU A 147 27.01 31.26 20.65
N TYR A 148 26.56 31.85 21.76
CA TYR A 148 25.82 33.12 21.76
C TYR A 148 26.61 34.25 21.09
N LYS A 149 27.92 34.37 21.41
CA LYS A 149 28.80 35.38 20.80
C LYS A 149 29.02 35.13 19.32
N GLU A 150 29.19 33.88 18.93
CA GLU A 150 29.37 33.49 17.54
C GLU A 150 28.08 33.78 16.73
N LEU A 151 26.91 33.42 17.26
CA LEU A 151 25.62 33.66 16.63
C LEU A 151 25.38 35.16 16.40
N ASN A 152 25.70 35.98 17.42
CA ASN A 152 25.58 37.44 17.28
C ASN A 152 26.56 38.02 16.23
N ARG A 153 27.80 37.48 16.20
CA ARG A 153 28.80 37.87 15.17
C ARG A 153 28.34 37.47 13.78
N GLU A 154 27.80 36.28 13.61
CA GLU A 154 27.30 35.72 12.34
C GLU A 154 26.13 36.58 11.83
N LEU A 155 25.15 36.89 12.71
CA LEU A 155 24.04 37.76 12.33
C LEU A 155 24.54 39.11 11.81
N LEU A 156 25.46 39.74 12.51
CA LEU A 156 26.00 41.07 12.09
C LEU A 156 26.78 40.98 10.77
N ALA A 157 27.57 39.92 10.59
CA ALA A 157 28.39 39.73 9.39
C ALA A 157 27.53 39.42 8.14
N LYS A 158 26.47 38.62 8.31
CA LYS A 158 25.61 38.17 7.22
C LYS A 158 24.22 38.79 7.20
N ARG A 159 24.01 39.89 7.91
CA ARG A 159 22.70 40.56 8.06
C ARG A 159 21.95 40.72 6.74
N HIS A 160 22.67 41.05 5.67
CA HIS A 160 22.10 41.23 4.33
C HIS A 160 21.53 39.96 3.72
N GLN A 161 21.96 38.77 4.18
CA GLN A 161 21.48 37.48 3.69
C GLN A 161 20.18 37.05 4.34
N TYR A 162 19.81 37.62 5.49
CA TYR A 162 18.59 37.30 6.22
C TYR A 162 17.40 38.22 5.86
N GLY A 163 17.62 39.21 5.01
CA GLY A 163 16.58 40.13 4.56
C GLY A 163 15.78 40.75 5.71
N ALA A 164 14.46 40.71 5.61
CA ALA A 164 13.56 41.29 6.61
C ALA A 164 13.51 40.53 7.94
N ALA A 165 13.97 39.26 8.00
CA ALA A 165 14.05 38.46 9.24
C ALA A 165 15.21 38.89 10.16
N ALA A 166 16.20 39.63 9.65
CA ALA A 166 17.37 40.01 10.43
C ALA A 166 17.01 40.75 11.72
N ASP A 167 16.00 41.63 11.71
CA ASP A 167 15.56 42.35 12.88
C ASP A 167 14.92 41.43 13.93
N GLN A 168 14.12 40.48 13.49
CA GLN A 168 13.53 39.46 14.38
C GLN A 168 14.60 38.55 15.01
N TYR A 169 15.60 38.11 14.23
CA TYR A 169 16.71 37.32 14.75
C TYR A 169 17.56 38.12 15.74
N GLU A 170 17.80 39.39 15.47
CA GLU A 170 18.48 40.28 16.41
C GLU A 170 17.73 40.41 17.74
N GLN A 171 16.41 40.53 17.69
CA GLN A 171 15.57 40.56 18.88
C GLN A 171 15.64 39.27 19.65
N ASN A 172 15.50 38.12 18.96
CA ASN A 172 15.59 36.79 19.58
C ASN A 172 16.95 36.58 20.27
N ILE A 173 18.06 36.99 19.65
CA ILE A 173 19.39 36.94 20.27
C ILE A 173 19.47 37.90 21.49
N LYS A 174 18.94 39.09 21.43
CA LYS A 174 18.91 40.02 22.57
C LYS A 174 18.12 39.47 23.76
N GLU A 175 17.05 38.71 23.51
CA GLU A 175 16.24 38.08 24.55
C GLU A 175 16.95 36.92 25.26
N LEU A 176 18.03 36.37 24.71
CA LEU A 176 18.86 35.36 25.37
C LEU A 176 19.74 35.95 26.46
N ALA A 177 20.16 37.21 26.34
CA ALA A 177 21.07 37.85 27.33
C ALA A 177 20.45 37.90 28.74
N PRO A 178 19.24 38.39 28.99
CA PRO A 178 18.63 38.33 30.32
C PRO A 178 18.41 36.91 30.81
N GLN A 179 18.18 35.92 29.93
CA GLN A 179 18.07 34.53 30.32
C GLN A 179 19.37 33.92 30.80
N LEU A 180 20.52 34.34 30.24
CA LEU A 180 21.85 33.97 30.72
C LEU A 180 22.15 34.60 32.09
N ASP A 181 21.66 35.82 32.33
CA ASP A 181 21.82 36.44 33.66
C ASP A 181 20.92 35.80 34.72
N ASP A 182 19.67 35.40 34.34
CA ASP A 182 18.81 34.58 35.20
C ASP A 182 19.49 33.26 35.60
N PHE A 183 20.14 32.58 34.64
CA PHE A 183 20.89 31.37 34.93
C PHE A 183 22.00 31.60 36.01
N LYS A 184 22.75 32.68 35.88
CA LYS A 184 23.78 33.05 36.89
C LYS A 184 23.15 33.28 38.27
N LEU A 185 22.00 33.98 38.30
CA LEU A 185 21.29 34.23 39.55
C LEU A 185 20.80 32.92 40.20
N LEU A 186 20.22 32.01 39.42
CA LEU A 186 19.77 30.70 39.90
C LEU A 186 20.96 29.90 40.46
N THR A 187 22.08 29.88 39.75
CA THR A 187 23.29 29.16 40.18
C THR A 187 23.86 29.77 41.48
N SER A 188 23.95 31.11 41.55
CA SER A 188 24.47 31.80 42.74
C SER A 188 23.56 31.70 43.98
N THR A 189 22.28 31.38 43.79
CA THR A 189 21.30 31.18 44.87
C THR A 189 21.11 29.69 45.22
N GLY A 190 21.94 28.77 44.73
CA GLY A 190 21.89 27.34 45.03
C GLY A 190 20.74 26.58 44.35
N LYS A 191 20.03 27.17 43.39
CA LYS A 191 18.93 26.54 42.64
C LYS A 191 19.46 25.81 41.42
N TYR A 192 20.30 24.80 41.63
CA TYR A 192 21.03 24.12 40.56
C TYR A 192 20.18 23.39 39.55
N ILE A 193 19.03 22.81 39.97
CA ILE A 193 18.11 22.08 39.07
C ILE A 193 17.39 23.07 38.17
N GLU A 194 16.88 24.16 38.72
CA GLU A 194 16.24 25.23 37.96
C GLU A 194 17.21 25.91 36.98
N ALA A 195 18.47 26.05 37.40
CA ALA A 195 19.57 26.52 36.53
C ALA A 195 19.82 25.55 35.36
N GLN A 196 19.80 24.23 35.60
CA GLN A 196 19.95 23.22 34.58
C GLN A 196 18.79 23.28 33.56
N GLU A 197 17.56 23.39 34.03
CA GLU A 197 16.40 23.56 33.15
C GLU A 197 16.53 24.82 32.27
N LYS A 198 16.96 25.93 32.87
CA LYS A 198 17.13 27.22 32.19
C LYS A 198 18.23 27.15 31.14
N ILE A 199 19.39 26.59 31.45
CA ILE A 199 20.53 26.52 30.52
C ILE A 199 20.22 25.58 29.36
N THR A 200 19.49 24.49 29.61
CA THR A 200 19.00 23.57 28.56
C THR A 200 18.03 24.28 27.61
N ALA A 201 17.10 25.08 28.14
CA ALA A 201 16.18 25.88 27.32
C ALA A 201 16.93 26.91 26.44
N ILE A 202 17.94 27.59 27.01
CA ILE A 202 18.79 28.53 26.26
C ILE A 202 19.54 27.81 25.14
N LYS A 203 20.15 26.66 25.43
CA LYS A 203 20.86 25.84 24.43
C LYS A 203 19.96 25.45 23.26
N ASN A 204 18.76 24.99 23.56
CA ASN A 204 17.78 24.66 22.54
C ASN A 204 17.34 25.88 21.71
N SER A 205 17.18 27.05 22.35
CA SER A 205 16.83 28.29 21.66
C SER A 205 17.93 28.76 20.71
N ILE A 206 19.20 28.66 21.13
CA ILE A 206 20.37 28.99 20.29
C ILE A 206 20.45 28.01 19.11
N PHE A 207 20.31 26.71 19.37
CA PHE A 207 20.35 25.69 18.34
C PHE A 207 19.27 25.92 17.28
N ASN A 208 18.00 26.11 17.70
CA ASN A 208 16.90 26.37 16.78
C ASN A 208 17.07 27.66 15.99
N LEU A 209 17.63 28.71 16.63
CA LEU A 209 17.88 29.96 15.95
C LEU A 209 18.97 29.85 14.91
N LYS A 210 20.02 29.07 15.22
CA LYS A 210 21.12 28.78 14.28
C LYS A 210 20.62 28.00 13.07
N GLU A 211 19.84 26.93 13.28
CA GLU A 211 19.22 26.19 12.16
C GLU A 211 18.38 27.11 11.26
N LYS A 212 17.57 27.97 11.86
CA LYS A 212 16.76 28.94 11.09
C LYS A 212 17.64 29.93 10.30
N MET A 213 18.73 30.38 10.88
CA MET A 213 19.67 31.28 10.21
C MET A 213 20.43 30.59 9.08
N ASP A 214 20.73 29.31 9.20
CA ASP A 214 21.43 28.54 8.15
C ASP A 214 20.54 28.27 6.93
N VAL A 215 19.25 28.01 7.14
CA VAL A 215 18.29 27.63 6.07
C VAL A 215 17.71 28.88 5.34
N LEU A 216 17.45 29.95 6.07
CA LEU A 216 16.75 31.15 5.54
C LEU A 216 17.36 31.77 4.27
N PRO A 217 18.70 31.88 4.11
CA PRO A 217 19.30 32.46 2.90
C PRO A 217 18.94 31.71 1.62
N ASP A 218 18.86 30.38 1.67
CA ASP A 218 18.47 29.57 0.52
C ASP A 218 16.99 29.75 0.19
N LEU A 219 16.11 29.76 1.21
CA LEU A 219 14.69 30.04 1.02
C LEU A 219 14.45 31.45 0.44
N LEU A 220 15.18 32.45 0.90
CA LEU A 220 15.12 33.80 0.32
C LEU A 220 15.54 33.83 -1.14
N LYS A 221 16.56 33.08 -1.51
CA LYS A 221 16.97 32.92 -2.91
C LYS A 221 15.87 32.28 -3.76
N GLU A 222 15.17 31.32 -3.21
CA GLU A 222 14.03 30.70 -3.89
C GLU A 222 12.87 31.70 -4.08
N ILE A 223 12.50 32.42 -3.01
CA ILE A 223 11.41 33.44 -3.05
C ILE A 223 11.74 34.58 -3.99
N GLU A 224 12.97 35.11 -3.98
CA GLU A 224 13.32 36.32 -4.70
C GLU A 224 13.82 36.09 -6.13
N LYS A 225 14.38 34.89 -6.42
CA LYS A 225 14.99 34.60 -7.74
C LYS A 225 14.41 33.39 -8.40
N THR A 226 14.44 32.23 -7.73
CA THR A 226 14.10 30.96 -8.38
C THR A 226 12.64 30.89 -8.80
N CYS A 227 11.71 31.08 -7.85
CA CYS A 227 10.28 31.06 -8.14
C CYS A 227 9.84 32.13 -9.16
N PRO A 228 10.23 33.42 -9.04
CA PRO A 228 9.91 34.42 -10.06
C PRO A 228 10.45 34.06 -11.44
N THR A 229 11.64 33.49 -11.54
CA THR A 229 12.22 33.07 -12.83
C THR A 229 11.43 31.90 -13.44
N GLN A 230 11.01 30.93 -12.63
CA GLN A 230 10.17 29.82 -13.09
C GLN A 230 8.78 30.30 -13.54
N ILE A 231 8.15 31.17 -12.79
CA ILE A 231 6.87 31.80 -13.16
C ILE A 231 7.00 32.52 -14.51
N GLN A 232 8.07 33.31 -14.71
CA GLN A 232 8.32 33.96 -15.98
C GLN A 232 8.54 32.98 -17.11
N SER A 233 9.27 31.89 -16.88
CA SER A 233 9.46 30.83 -17.86
C SER A 233 8.15 30.16 -18.25
N LEU A 234 7.25 29.90 -17.28
CA LEU A 234 5.91 29.38 -17.54
C LEU A 234 5.09 30.34 -18.40
N ARG A 235 5.07 31.61 -18.06
CA ARG A 235 4.36 32.66 -18.86
C ARG A 235 4.84 32.67 -20.31
N LEU A 236 6.16 32.63 -20.53
CA LEU A 236 6.73 32.61 -21.86
C LEU A 236 6.36 31.34 -22.64
N LYS A 237 6.36 30.17 -21.98
CA LYS A 237 5.90 28.92 -22.59
C LYS A 237 4.43 28.98 -23.00
N VAL A 238 3.57 29.52 -22.12
CA VAL A 238 2.14 29.69 -22.42
C VAL A 238 1.94 30.59 -23.63
N GLU A 239 2.60 31.77 -23.66
CA GLU A 239 2.52 32.67 -24.79
C GLU A 239 3.05 32.05 -26.11
N GLU A 240 4.11 31.27 -26.03
CA GLU A 240 4.68 30.56 -27.20
C GLU A 240 3.68 29.50 -27.73
N MET A 241 3.09 28.71 -26.82
CA MET A 241 2.07 27.71 -27.19
C MET A 241 0.83 28.39 -27.79
N GLU A 242 0.34 29.48 -27.19
CA GLU A 242 -0.77 30.22 -27.75
C GLU A 242 -0.49 30.79 -29.15
N LYS A 243 0.72 31.32 -29.38
CA LYS A 243 1.18 31.73 -30.71
C LYS A 243 1.23 30.60 -31.71
N LYS A 244 1.50 29.38 -31.25
CA LYS A 244 1.47 28.14 -32.04
C LYS A 244 0.07 27.55 -32.23
N GLY A 245 -0.98 28.25 -31.82
CA GLY A 245 -2.36 27.87 -32.04
C GLY A 245 -2.99 27.00 -30.95
N PHE A 246 -2.42 26.95 -29.75
CA PHE A 246 -3.04 26.26 -28.61
C PHE A 246 -4.07 27.17 -27.92
N LYS A 247 -5.23 26.61 -27.60
CA LYS A 247 -6.25 27.25 -26.75
C LYS A 247 -6.17 26.64 -25.34
N LEU A 248 -5.52 27.35 -24.44
CA LEU A 248 -5.16 26.86 -23.09
C LEU A 248 -6.13 27.35 -22.00
N THR A 249 -7.27 27.98 -22.37
CA THR A 249 -8.21 28.58 -21.41
C THR A 249 -8.81 27.59 -20.42
N HIS A 250 -8.98 26.32 -20.82
CA HIS A 250 -9.51 25.23 -19.98
C HIS A 250 -8.56 24.79 -18.86
N LEU A 251 -7.27 25.13 -18.94
CA LEU A 251 -6.26 24.82 -17.93
C LEU A 251 -6.20 25.87 -16.80
N GLU A 252 -6.92 26.99 -16.95
CA GLU A 252 -6.97 28.10 -15.98
C GLU A 252 -5.58 28.60 -15.51
N ILE A 253 -4.58 28.54 -16.41
CA ILE A 253 -3.17 28.79 -16.08
C ILE A 253 -2.97 30.22 -15.51
N SER A 254 -3.69 31.20 -16.04
CA SER A 254 -3.60 32.58 -15.53
C SER A 254 -3.98 32.66 -14.06
N SER A 255 -5.09 32.04 -13.67
CA SER A 255 -5.54 31.99 -12.28
C SER A 255 -4.56 31.24 -11.37
N LYS A 256 -4.01 30.11 -11.85
CA LYS A 256 -2.96 29.36 -11.14
C LYS A 256 -1.71 30.22 -10.93
N ILE A 257 -1.25 30.92 -11.94
CA ILE A 257 -0.09 31.84 -11.82
C ILE A 257 -0.36 33.00 -10.86
N GLU A 258 -1.56 33.54 -10.87
CA GLU A 258 -1.96 34.62 -9.91
C GLU A 258 -1.95 34.09 -8.46
N SER A 259 -2.43 32.87 -8.25
CA SER A 259 -2.36 32.18 -6.94
C SER A 259 -0.92 32.02 -6.46
N ILE A 260 0.00 31.57 -7.34
CA ILE A 260 1.43 31.46 -7.01
C ILE A 260 2.01 32.81 -6.62
N VAL A 261 1.71 33.88 -7.38
CA VAL A 261 2.19 35.23 -7.07
C VAL A 261 1.68 35.71 -5.72
N TRP A 262 0.43 35.42 -5.39
CA TRP A 262 -0.14 35.72 -4.07
C TRP A 262 0.58 34.95 -2.95
N GLN A 263 0.77 33.66 -3.11
CA GLN A 263 1.50 32.79 -2.15
C GLN A 263 2.95 33.27 -1.97
N LEU A 264 3.62 33.69 -3.06
CA LEU A 264 4.98 34.19 -3.00
C LEU A 264 5.06 35.53 -2.21
N ASN A 265 4.04 36.38 -2.32
CA ASN A 265 3.96 37.58 -1.50
C ASN A 265 3.67 37.27 -0.02
N ASP A 266 2.83 36.27 0.26
CA ASP A 266 2.62 35.78 1.64
C ASP A 266 3.92 35.22 2.23
N ALA A 267 4.67 34.40 1.47
CA ALA A 267 5.98 33.93 1.89
C ALA A 267 6.93 35.06 2.27
N ARG A 268 6.97 36.14 1.50
CA ARG A 268 7.76 37.34 1.82
C ARG A 268 7.35 38.01 3.13
N GLU A 269 6.06 38.03 3.43
CA GLU A 269 5.59 38.57 4.73
C GLU A 269 5.96 37.61 5.90
N LYS A 270 5.92 36.29 5.68
CA LYS A 270 6.33 35.29 6.69
C LYS A 270 7.84 35.34 6.97
N VAL A 271 8.65 35.71 5.98
CA VAL A 271 10.09 35.96 6.19
C VAL A 271 10.33 36.95 7.32
N LYS A 272 9.52 38.00 7.45
CA LYS A 272 9.64 39.01 8.53
C LYS A 272 9.51 38.41 9.93
N LEU A 273 8.77 37.31 10.05
CA LEU A 273 8.56 36.57 11.30
C LEU A 273 9.68 35.58 11.58
N GLY A 274 10.50 35.24 10.58
CA GLY A 274 11.55 34.24 10.69
C GLY A 274 11.00 32.80 10.91
N ASP A 275 9.78 32.53 10.42
CA ASP A 275 9.12 31.22 10.57
C ASP A 275 9.41 30.37 9.34
N ILE A 276 10.47 29.55 9.45
CA ILE A 276 10.98 28.71 8.37
C ILE A 276 9.95 27.68 7.92
N ASP A 277 9.31 26.98 8.86
CA ASP A 277 8.37 25.90 8.58
C ASP A 277 7.18 26.41 7.73
N LEU A 278 6.67 27.60 8.02
CA LEU A 278 5.60 28.21 7.22
C LEU A 278 6.07 28.59 5.81
N ILE A 279 7.32 29.08 5.69
CA ILE A 279 7.89 29.47 4.39
C ILE A 279 8.09 28.24 3.51
N GLU A 280 8.66 27.14 4.05
CA GLU A 280 8.86 25.88 3.33
C GLU A 280 7.54 25.32 2.84
N ASN A 281 6.52 25.23 3.70
CA ASN A 281 5.18 24.77 3.31
C ASN A 281 4.55 25.60 2.17
N ILE A 282 4.76 26.91 2.17
CA ILE A 282 4.25 27.80 1.10
C ILE A 282 5.01 27.52 -0.20
N LEU A 283 6.34 27.38 -0.14
CA LEU A 283 7.17 27.10 -1.30
C LEU A 283 6.84 25.73 -1.92
N ASP A 284 6.64 24.70 -1.10
CA ASP A 284 6.20 23.39 -1.57
C ASP A 284 4.88 23.51 -2.33
N GLY A 285 3.89 24.22 -1.80
CA GLY A 285 2.64 24.49 -2.49
C GLY A 285 2.81 25.25 -3.82
N ILE A 286 3.77 26.18 -3.89
CA ILE A 286 4.11 26.89 -5.13
C ILE A 286 4.71 25.92 -6.16
N TYR A 287 5.63 25.05 -5.75
CA TYR A 287 6.25 24.08 -6.65
C TYR A 287 5.24 23.06 -7.17
N ASP A 288 4.32 22.61 -6.33
CA ASP A 288 3.23 21.71 -6.75
C ASP A 288 2.40 22.31 -7.88
N VAL A 289 2.03 23.59 -7.78
CA VAL A 289 1.26 24.28 -8.82
C VAL A 289 2.10 24.51 -10.09
N ILE A 290 3.39 24.83 -9.94
CA ILE A 290 4.32 24.99 -11.08
C ILE A 290 4.44 23.69 -11.85
N ASP A 291 4.59 22.58 -11.14
CA ASP A 291 4.70 21.24 -11.73
C ASP A 291 3.39 20.80 -12.39
N GLU A 292 2.24 21.09 -11.75
CA GLU A 292 0.92 20.84 -12.33
C GLU A 292 0.78 21.56 -13.68
N VAL A 293 1.03 22.87 -13.72
CA VAL A 293 0.95 23.68 -14.96
C VAL A 293 1.93 23.16 -16.02
N SER A 294 3.16 22.83 -15.61
CA SER A 294 4.17 22.31 -16.53
C SER A 294 3.76 20.96 -17.15
N ASN A 295 3.17 20.10 -16.35
CA ASN A 295 2.66 18.81 -16.82
C ASN A 295 1.44 18.95 -17.73
N ASP A 296 0.53 19.88 -17.42
CA ASP A 296 -0.64 20.15 -18.25
C ASP A 296 -0.22 20.70 -19.62
N LEU A 297 0.74 21.63 -19.66
CA LEU A 297 1.31 22.12 -20.94
C LEU A 297 1.98 21.00 -21.74
N LYS A 298 2.66 20.07 -21.07
CA LYS A 298 3.29 18.91 -21.73
C LYS A 298 2.24 17.98 -22.33
N LYS A 299 1.15 17.70 -21.59
CA LYS A 299 0.03 16.89 -22.09
C LYS A 299 -0.58 17.50 -23.35
N GLU A 300 -0.78 18.81 -23.38
CA GLU A 300 -1.31 19.49 -24.58
C GLU A 300 -0.43 19.31 -25.80
N LEU A 301 0.93 19.31 -25.62
CA LEU A 301 1.87 19.02 -26.69
C LEU A 301 1.77 17.54 -27.14
N ASP A 302 1.63 16.63 -26.20
CA ASP A 302 1.47 15.21 -26.52
C ASP A 302 0.13 14.94 -27.23
N TYR A 303 -0.97 15.61 -26.85
CA TYR A 303 -2.27 15.53 -27.52
C TYR A 303 -2.16 16.04 -28.97
N LYS A 304 -1.49 17.17 -29.19
CA LYS A 304 -1.25 17.66 -30.54
C LYS A 304 -0.48 16.66 -31.38
N ARG A 305 0.59 16.09 -30.86
CA ARG A 305 1.39 15.07 -31.55
C ARG A 305 0.56 13.85 -31.90
N TYR A 306 -0.22 13.34 -30.96
CA TYR A 306 -1.12 12.21 -31.18
C TYR A 306 -2.07 12.46 -32.36
N ILE A 307 -2.68 13.65 -32.41
CA ILE A 307 -3.62 14.01 -33.48
C ILE A 307 -2.87 14.11 -34.84
N GLU A 308 -1.71 14.78 -34.87
CA GLU A 308 -0.91 14.93 -36.09
C GLU A 308 -0.45 13.57 -36.66
N GLU A 309 -0.15 12.60 -35.81
CA GLU A 309 0.30 11.26 -36.18
C GLU A 309 -0.86 10.35 -36.60
N ASN A 310 -2.00 10.36 -35.88
CA ASN A 310 -3.03 9.34 -36.02
C ASN A 310 -4.27 9.79 -36.82
N TYR A 311 -4.66 11.06 -36.76
CA TYR A 311 -5.94 11.52 -37.33
C TYR A 311 -6.05 11.22 -38.83
N ARG A 312 -5.00 11.39 -39.58
CA ARG A 312 -5.00 11.09 -41.02
C ARG A 312 -5.16 9.60 -41.33
N GLU A 313 -4.57 8.74 -40.51
CA GLU A 313 -4.70 7.29 -40.68
C GLU A 313 -6.15 6.86 -40.34
N ILE A 314 -6.70 7.34 -39.22
CA ILE A 314 -8.06 7.06 -38.77
C ILE A 314 -9.08 7.50 -39.84
N THR A 315 -8.94 8.72 -40.38
CA THR A 315 -9.83 9.22 -41.42
C THR A 315 -9.74 8.40 -42.71
N ASN A 316 -8.57 7.96 -43.12
CA ASN A 316 -8.40 7.08 -44.29
C ASN A 316 -9.03 5.70 -44.04
N LYS A 317 -8.93 5.15 -42.84
CA LYS A 317 -9.62 3.90 -42.46
C LYS A 317 -11.14 4.07 -42.50
N LEU A 318 -11.65 5.18 -42.01
CA LEU A 318 -13.07 5.49 -42.03
C LEU A 318 -13.61 5.56 -43.48
N ASP A 319 -12.90 6.27 -44.38
CA ASP A 319 -13.29 6.38 -45.79
C ASP A 319 -13.21 5.02 -46.52
N LEU A 320 -12.31 4.12 -46.09
CA LEU A 320 -12.25 2.74 -46.58
C LEU A 320 -13.43 1.92 -46.05
N GLN A 321 -13.74 2.06 -44.77
CA GLN A 321 -14.82 1.32 -44.11
C GLN A 321 -16.17 1.67 -44.65
N ASP A 322 -16.40 2.93 -45.05
CA ASP A 322 -17.59 3.38 -45.73
C ASP A 322 -17.79 2.62 -47.06
N LYS A 323 -16.74 2.50 -47.87
CA LYS A 323 -16.76 1.72 -49.12
C LYS A 323 -16.97 0.21 -48.89
N LEU A 324 -16.39 -0.33 -47.83
CA LEU A 324 -16.57 -1.73 -47.45
C LEU A 324 -18.04 -1.99 -47.00
N ASN A 325 -18.65 -1.04 -46.34
CA ASN A 325 -20.04 -1.12 -45.93
C ASN A 325 -20.97 -1.15 -47.16
N GLU A 326 -20.74 -0.31 -48.16
CA GLU A 326 -21.48 -0.33 -49.43
C GLU A 326 -21.30 -1.68 -50.15
N ALA A 327 -20.08 -2.20 -50.20
CA ALA A 327 -19.80 -3.52 -50.80
C ALA A 327 -20.49 -4.66 -50.04
N LEU A 328 -20.52 -4.59 -48.71
CA LEU A 328 -21.23 -5.56 -47.86
C LEU A 328 -22.74 -5.54 -48.11
N TYR A 329 -23.33 -4.36 -48.20
CA TYR A 329 -24.75 -4.20 -48.53
C TYR A 329 -25.10 -4.84 -49.89
N ASN A 330 -24.30 -4.60 -50.92
CA ASN A 330 -24.49 -5.18 -52.25
C ASN A 330 -24.34 -6.72 -52.22
N ASN A 331 -23.38 -7.24 -51.48
CA ASN A 331 -23.18 -8.69 -51.31
C ASN A 331 -24.37 -9.35 -50.59
N ILE A 332 -24.97 -8.70 -49.61
CA ILE A 332 -26.17 -9.21 -48.95
C ILE A 332 -27.36 -9.31 -49.92
N GLN A 333 -27.56 -8.31 -50.80
CA GLN A 333 -28.63 -8.36 -51.78
C GLN A 333 -28.47 -9.55 -52.76
N GLU A 334 -27.20 -9.89 -53.10
CA GLU A 334 -26.92 -11.08 -53.93
C GLU A 334 -27.15 -12.37 -53.11
N ILE A 335 -26.67 -12.45 -51.88
CA ILE A 335 -26.79 -13.64 -51.02
C ILE A 335 -28.27 -13.96 -50.70
N LYS A 336 -29.12 -12.96 -50.47
CA LYS A 336 -30.57 -13.11 -50.25
C LYS A 336 -31.29 -13.87 -51.37
N THR A 337 -30.83 -13.77 -52.58
CA THR A 337 -31.44 -14.50 -53.68
C THR A 337 -31.23 -16.01 -53.58
N ARG A 338 -30.17 -16.43 -52.88
CA ARG A 338 -29.78 -17.83 -52.77
C ARG A 338 -30.01 -18.43 -51.41
N TYR A 339 -29.77 -17.65 -50.31
CA TYR A 339 -29.90 -18.13 -48.96
C TYR A 339 -30.97 -17.36 -48.18
N GLN A 340 -31.63 -18.06 -47.30
CA GLN A 340 -32.57 -17.44 -46.37
C GLN A 340 -31.78 -16.69 -45.27
N ILE A 341 -31.81 -15.34 -45.35
CA ILE A 341 -31.26 -14.44 -44.33
C ILE A 341 -32.40 -14.02 -43.42
N TYR A 342 -32.16 -13.94 -42.11
CA TYR A 342 -33.14 -13.50 -41.13
C TYR A 342 -33.28 -11.97 -41.15
N GLN A 343 -34.48 -11.46 -40.86
CA GLN A 343 -34.73 -10.02 -40.79
C GLN A 343 -33.80 -9.28 -39.81
N LYS A 344 -33.40 -9.95 -38.74
CA LYS A 344 -32.44 -9.43 -37.77
C LYS A 344 -31.06 -9.10 -38.37
N ASP A 345 -30.62 -9.88 -39.33
CA ASP A 345 -29.35 -9.69 -40.02
C ASP A 345 -29.37 -8.48 -40.96
N GLU A 346 -30.54 -8.19 -41.55
CA GLU A 346 -30.74 -6.98 -42.34
C GLU A 346 -30.75 -5.72 -41.48
N GLU A 347 -31.41 -5.77 -40.34
CA GLU A 347 -31.42 -4.68 -39.35
C GLU A 347 -29.99 -4.38 -38.84
N MET A 348 -29.14 -5.38 -38.65
CA MET A 348 -27.72 -5.17 -38.27
C MET A 348 -26.96 -4.35 -39.31
N VAL A 349 -27.14 -4.62 -40.60
CA VAL A 349 -26.44 -3.86 -41.65
C VAL A 349 -26.97 -2.44 -41.79
N ALA A 350 -28.26 -2.24 -41.56
CA ALA A 350 -28.83 -0.89 -41.49
C ALA A 350 -28.20 -0.10 -40.29
N ASN A 351 -28.05 -0.75 -39.15
CA ASN A 351 -27.38 -0.13 -37.99
C ASN A 351 -25.93 0.25 -38.28
N TYR A 352 -25.19 -0.54 -39.06
CA TYR A 352 -23.85 -0.15 -39.48
C TYR A 352 -23.81 1.12 -40.33
N TYR A 353 -24.82 1.35 -41.14
CA TYR A 353 -24.98 2.60 -41.91
C TYR A 353 -25.21 3.79 -41.00
N ASP A 354 -26.04 3.63 -39.97
CA ASP A 354 -26.37 4.69 -39.04
C ASP A 354 -25.12 5.00 -38.17
N GLU A 355 -24.45 3.98 -37.60
CA GLU A 355 -23.22 4.15 -36.81
C GLU A 355 -22.08 4.79 -37.66
N LEU A 356 -21.95 4.38 -38.94
CA LEU A 356 -20.94 4.94 -39.81
C LEU A 356 -21.23 6.41 -40.17
N SER A 357 -22.50 6.74 -40.37
CA SER A 357 -22.95 8.11 -40.62
C SER A 357 -22.63 9.03 -39.43
N GLU A 358 -22.85 8.55 -38.18
CA GLU A 358 -22.48 9.29 -36.97
C GLU A 358 -20.97 9.56 -36.89
N LEU A 359 -20.13 8.57 -37.29
CA LEU A 359 -18.69 8.75 -37.33
C LEU A 359 -18.24 9.72 -38.42
N LEU A 360 -18.87 9.71 -39.58
CA LEU A 360 -18.61 10.66 -40.67
C LEU A 360 -19.00 12.09 -40.26
N ASP A 361 -20.13 12.27 -39.56
CA ASP A 361 -20.57 13.55 -39.01
C ASP A 361 -19.56 14.03 -37.94
N LEU A 362 -19.09 13.14 -37.06
CA LEU A 362 -18.05 13.47 -36.06
C LEU A 362 -16.71 13.88 -36.73
N LYS A 363 -16.29 13.17 -37.80
CA LYS A 363 -15.14 13.57 -38.63
C LYS A 363 -15.35 14.96 -39.22
N HIS A 364 -16.51 15.23 -39.77
CA HIS A 364 -16.84 16.53 -40.34
C HIS A 364 -16.74 17.65 -39.29
N ASP A 365 -17.28 17.44 -38.10
CA ASP A 365 -17.20 18.37 -36.99
C ASP A 365 -15.76 18.63 -36.57
N ILE A 366 -14.92 17.59 -36.51
CA ILE A 366 -13.48 17.70 -36.23
C ILE A 366 -12.79 18.55 -37.32
N ASP A 367 -13.05 18.25 -38.61
CA ASP A 367 -12.45 18.98 -39.71
C ASP A 367 -12.88 20.47 -39.73
N VAL A 368 -14.14 20.76 -39.45
CA VAL A 368 -14.67 22.13 -39.32
C VAL A 368 -13.98 22.85 -38.14
N TYR A 369 -13.83 22.15 -37.00
CA TYR A 369 -13.17 22.74 -35.84
C TYR A 369 -11.69 23.05 -36.12
N ILE A 370 -10.94 22.14 -36.74
CA ILE A 370 -9.52 22.34 -37.09
C ILE A 370 -9.36 23.50 -38.07
N ASN A 371 -10.21 23.59 -39.09
CA ASN A 371 -10.04 24.58 -40.17
C ASN A 371 -10.54 25.98 -39.82
N ASN A 372 -11.53 26.09 -38.95
CA ASN A 372 -12.22 27.38 -38.69
C ASN A 372 -11.74 28.06 -37.39
N GLN A 373 -10.98 27.38 -36.53
CA GLN A 373 -10.54 27.95 -35.26
C GLN A 373 -9.05 28.36 -35.34
N PRO A 374 -8.70 29.59 -34.96
CA PRO A 374 -7.31 30.04 -34.94
C PRO A 374 -6.48 29.43 -33.81
N LYS A 375 -7.15 28.95 -32.76
CA LYS A 375 -6.56 28.25 -31.62
C LYS A 375 -7.39 27.03 -31.27
N LEU A 376 -6.74 25.88 -31.09
CA LEU A 376 -7.36 24.60 -30.85
C LEU A 376 -7.15 24.15 -29.38
N ASN A 377 -8.20 23.61 -28.78
CA ASN A 377 -8.10 22.83 -27.56
C ASN A 377 -7.75 21.39 -27.95
N TYR A 378 -6.49 21.03 -27.80
CA TYR A 378 -6.01 19.71 -28.24
C TYR A 378 -6.49 18.57 -27.35
N LYS A 379 -6.85 18.83 -26.08
CA LYS A 379 -7.49 17.85 -25.22
C LYS A 379 -8.87 17.43 -25.79
N ASP A 380 -9.76 18.41 -26.02
CA ASP A 380 -11.10 18.14 -26.56
C ASP A 380 -11.01 17.47 -27.93
N LEU A 381 -10.02 17.88 -28.72
CA LEU A 381 -9.80 17.34 -30.07
C LEU A 381 -9.32 15.88 -29.99
N LYS A 382 -8.39 15.57 -29.07
CA LYS A 382 -7.94 14.21 -28.80
C LYS A 382 -9.10 13.31 -28.38
N ASP A 383 -9.92 13.75 -27.43
CA ASP A 383 -11.05 12.99 -26.93
C ASP A 383 -12.05 12.63 -28.07
N LYS A 384 -12.27 13.57 -29.01
CA LYS A 384 -13.09 13.32 -30.22
C LYS A 384 -12.44 12.35 -31.18
N VAL A 385 -11.13 12.47 -31.40
CA VAL A 385 -10.40 11.56 -32.29
C VAL A 385 -10.35 10.15 -31.71
N GLU A 386 -10.18 9.99 -30.41
CA GLU A 386 -10.24 8.69 -29.74
C GLU A 386 -11.66 8.06 -29.84
N LEU A 387 -12.69 8.89 -29.72
CA LEU A 387 -14.07 8.42 -29.90
C LEU A 387 -14.32 7.91 -31.34
N LEU A 388 -13.77 8.64 -32.33
CA LEU A 388 -13.81 8.25 -33.75
C LEU A 388 -13.07 6.91 -33.98
N GLU A 389 -11.89 6.75 -33.40
CA GLU A 389 -11.08 5.54 -33.51
C GLU A 389 -11.78 4.32 -32.90
N GLN A 390 -12.28 4.45 -31.66
CA GLN A 390 -13.01 3.38 -30.97
C GLN A 390 -14.29 2.96 -31.72
N GLY A 391 -15.05 3.95 -32.24
CA GLY A 391 -16.24 3.67 -33.03
C GLY A 391 -15.89 2.91 -34.31
N LEU A 392 -14.79 3.31 -34.97
CA LEU A 392 -14.33 2.66 -36.20
C LEU A 392 -13.87 1.22 -35.96
N GLU A 393 -13.08 0.97 -34.90
CA GLU A 393 -12.62 -0.38 -34.52
C GLU A 393 -13.81 -1.32 -34.25
N LYS A 394 -14.84 -0.82 -33.56
CA LYS A 394 -16.08 -1.59 -33.31
C LYS A 394 -16.78 -2.00 -34.62
N ILE A 395 -16.99 -1.04 -35.53
CA ILE A 395 -17.63 -1.31 -36.83
C ILE A 395 -16.82 -2.29 -37.65
N GLU A 396 -15.49 -2.13 -37.69
CA GLU A 396 -14.57 -3.02 -38.42
C GLU A 396 -14.65 -4.48 -37.90
N GLU A 397 -14.69 -4.68 -36.59
CA GLU A 397 -14.85 -6.00 -35.99
C GLU A 397 -16.20 -6.62 -36.34
N ASP A 398 -17.30 -5.86 -36.18
CA ASP A 398 -18.64 -6.31 -36.41
C ASP A 398 -18.87 -6.68 -37.88
N GLN A 399 -18.41 -5.84 -38.83
CA GLN A 399 -18.50 -6.11 -40.27
C GLN A 399 -17.63 -7.31 -40.69
N THR A 400 -16.47 -7.46 -40.09
CA THR A 400 -15.60 -8.62 -40.34
C THR A 400 -16.25 -9.90 -39.90
N ASN A 401 -16.86 -9.91 -38.72
CA ASN A 401 -17.60 -11.07 -38.19
C ASN A 401 -18.80 -11.42 -39.06
N TYR A 402 -19.55 -10.41 -39.49
CA TYR A 402 -20.69 -10.61 -40.36
C TYR A 402 -20.29 -11.10 -41.78
N SER A 403 -19.23 -10.57 -42.35
CA SER A 403 -18.67 -11.04 -43.63
C SER A 403 -18.24 -12.51 -43.57
N ARG A 404 -17.62 -12.94 -42.45
CA ARG A 404 -17.30 -14.36 -42.23
C ARG A 404 -18.55 -15.22 -42.17
N TYR A 405 -19.61 -14.75 -41.49
CA TYR A 405 -20.90 -15.44 -41.46
C TYR A 405 -21.45 -15.63 -42.87
N LEU A 406 -21.49 -14.59 -43.71
CA LEU A 406 -21.97 -14.69 -45.09
C LEU A 406 -21.11 -15.67 -45.92
N THR A 407 -19.81 -15.73 -45.69
CA THR A 407 -18.91 -16.68 -46.37
C THR A 407 -19.20 -18.10 -45.90
N SER A 408 -19.43 -18.31 -44.59
CA SER A 408 -19.73 -19.64 -44.05
C SER A 408 -21.00 -20.26 -44.65
N LEU A 409 -22.00 -19.47 -45.04
CA LEU A 409 -23.21 -19.99 -45.71
C LEU A 409 -22.88 -20.72 -47.02
N ARG A 410 -21.93 -20.20 -47.80
CA ARG A 410 -21.45 -20.82 -49.06
C ARG A 410 -20.64 -22.09 -48.80
N GLU A 411 -19.77 -22.05 -47.79
CA GLU A 411 -18.99 -23.20 -47.39
C GLU A 411 -19.87 -24.35 -46.87
N GLU A 412 -20.86 -24.07 -46.05
CA GLU A 412 -21.79 -25.06 -45.52
C GLU A 412 -22.66 -25.68 -46.61
N GLU A 413 -23.08 -24.89 -47.60
CA GLU A 413 -23.74 -25.47 -48.78
C GLU A 413 -22.82 -26.45 -49.54
N SER A 414 -21.55 -26.08 -49.74
CA SER A 414 -20.58 -26.95 -50.42
C SER A 414 -20.39 -28.26 -49.66
N ILE A 415 -20.19 -28.18 -48.33
CA ILE A 415 -20.07 -29.35 -47.47
C ILE A 415 -21.31 -30.22 -47.54
N ALA A 416 -22.50 -29.64 -47.49
CA ALA A 416 -23.76 -30.36 -47.61
C ALA A 416 -23.86 -31.11 -48.95
N ARG A 417 -23.46 -30.47 -50.05
CA ARG A 417 -23.42 -31.11 -51.40
C ARG A 417 -22.47 -32.30 -51.45
N GLU A 418 -21.27 -32.16 -50.93
CA GLU A 418 -20.27 -33.24 -50.88
C GLU A 418 -20.78 -34.43 -50.06
N LYS A 419 -21.37 -34.15 -48.88
CA LYS A 419 -21.96 -35.18 -48.02
C LYS A 419 -23.10 -35.93 -48.71
N LEU A 420 -24.01 -35.21 -49.40
CA LEU A 420 -25.08 -35.83 -50.11
C LEU A 420 -24.59 -36.72 -51.29
N ILE A 421 -23.53 -36.30 -52.01
CA ILE A 421 -22.88 -37.13 -53.02
C ILE A 421 -22.33 -38.39 -52.37
N PHE A 422 -21.64 -38.28 -51.26
CA PHE A 422 -21.09 -39.41 -50.52
C PHE A 422 -22.18 -40.38 -50.03
N ILE A 423 -23.25 -39.86 -49.39
CA ILE A 423 -24.38 -40.67 -48.93
C ILE A 423 -25.01 -41.47 -50.07
N ASN A 424 -25.21 -40.79 -51.20
CA ASN A 424 -25.79 -41.47 -52.38
C ASN A 424 -24.87 -42.59 -52.95
N GLN A 425 -23.58 -42.35 -53.00
CA GLN A 425 -22.60 -43.33 -53.47
C GLN A 425 -22.49 -44.52 -52.50
N GLU A 426 -22.34 -44.27 -51.22
CA GLU A 426 -22.23 -45.30 -50.22
C GLU A 426 -23.51 -46.17 -50.07
N LYS A 427 -24.68 -45.51 -50.11
CA LYS A 427 -25.97 -46.22 -50.12
C LYS A 427 -26.02 -47.27 -51.26
N GLU A 428 -25.60 -46.86 -52.46
CA GLU A 428 -25.60 -47.78 -53.61
C GLU A 428 -24.50 -48.84 -53.55
N VAL A 429 -23.37 -48.54 -52.96
CA VAL A 429 -22.27 -49.50 -52.69
C VAL A 429 -22.74 -50.58 -51.70
N ILE A 430 -23.33 -50.18 -50.59
CA ILE A 430 -23.86 -51.06 -49.56
C ILE A 430 -24.96 -51.97 -50.15
N LYS A 431 -25.87 -51.40 -50.93
CA LYS A 431 -26.89 -52.19 -51.63
C LYS A 431 -26.32 -53.24 -52.55
N ARG A 432 -25.31 -52.93 -53.39
CA ARG A 432 -24.62 -53.84 -54.27
C ARG A 432 -23.90 -54.94 -53.51
N LYS A 433 -23.25 -54.63 -52.35
CA LYS A 433 -22.62 -55.63 -51.47
C LYS A 433 -23.67 -56.62 -50.95
N LEU A 434 -24.80 -56.09 -50.53
CA LEU A 434 -25.90 -56.93 -50.05
C LEU A 434 -26.51 -57.80 -51.18
N ASP A 435 -26.77 -57.24 -52.36
CA ASP A 435 -27.31 -57.99 -53.54
C ASP A 435 -26.33 -59.09 -54.00
N ASN A 436 -25.02 -58.84 -53.97
CA ASN A 436 -23.99 -59.78 -54.34
C ASN A 436 -23.78 -60.91 -53.35
N SER A 437 -24.20 -60.74 -52.09
CA SER A 437 -24.03 -61.77 -51.04
C SER A 437 -24.94 -63.00 -51.23
N ARG A 438 -25.88 -62.98 -52.17
CA ARG A 438 -26.80 -64.08 -52.51
C ARG A 438 -27.50 -64.68 -51.32
N VAL A 439 -27.81 -63.93 -50.30
CA VAL A 439 -28.52 -64.40 -49.10
C VAL A 439 -30.00 -64.64 -49.43
N PRO A 440 -30.54 -65.84 -49.32
CA PRO A 440 -31.97 -66.04 -49.56
C PRO A 440 -32.81 -65.42 -48.45
N GLY A 441 -33.78 -64.56 -48.83
CA GLY A 441 -34.76 -63.99 -47.90
C GLY A 441 -34.22 -62.74 -47.15
N PHE A 442 -34.02 -61.65 -47.91
CA PHE A 442 -33.83 -60.36 -47.27
C PHE A 442 -35.01 -60.04 -46.34
N SER A 443 -34.73 -59.84 -45.09
CA SER A 443 -35.69 -59.36 -44.11
C SER A 443 -36.25 -58.02 -44.58
N ASP A 444 -37.59 -57.86 -44.50
CA ASP A 444 -38.28 -56.60 -44.78
C ASP A 444 -37.61 -55.39 -44.11
N ARG A 445 -36.87 -55.62 -43.03
CA ARG A 445 -36.07 -54.61 -42.30
C ARG A 445 -35.03 -53.92 -43.16
N PHE A 446 -34.33 -54.60 -44.09
CA PHE A 446 -33.31 -53.94 -44.97
C PHE A 446 -33.98 -53.12 -46.05
N ILE A 447 -35.14 -53.51 -46.50
CA ILE A 447 -35.92 -52.74 -47.45
C ILE A 447 -36.39 -51.46 -46.76
N VAL A 448 -36.79 -51.54 -45.49
CA VAL A 448 -37.17 -50.37 -44.70
C VAL A 448 -35.96 -49.45 -44.48
N LEU A 449 -34.82 -49.96 -44.03
CA LEU A 449 -33.62 -49.14 -43.80
C LEU A 449 -33.10 -48.46 -45.07
N TYR A 450 -33.08 -49.19 -46.22
CA TYR A 450 -32.70 -48.60 -47.49
C TYR A 450 -33.69 -47.53 -47.93
N LYS A 451 -34.96 -47.73 -47.65
CA LYS A 451 -36.00 -46.72 -47.89
C LYS A 451 -35.80 -45.51 -47.01
N ASP A 452 -35.54 -45.71 -45.73
CA ASP A 452 -35.30 -44.61 -44.76
C ASP A 452 -34.12 -43.73 -45.21
N VAL A 453 -32.98 -44.33 -45.57
CA VAL A 453 -31.81 -43.59 -46.13
C VAL A 453 -32.22 -42.87 -47.45
N THR A 454 -33.02 -43.50 -48.26
CA THR A 454 -33.44 -42.89 -49.56
C THR A 454 -34.40 -41.71 -49.36
N ASP A 455 -35.30 -41.83 -48.40
CA ASP A 455 -36.28 -40.77 -48.10
C ASP A 455 -35.60 -39.58 -47.37
N SER A 456 -34.72 -39.81 -46.38
CA SER A 456 -33.92 -38.75 -45.72
C SER A 456 -32.96 -38.07 -46.70
N TYR A 457 -32.28 -38.83 -47.58
CA TYR A 457 -31.45 -38.29 -48.68
C TYR A 457 -32.28 -37.39 -49.62
N ARG A 458 -33.46 -37.88 -50.04
CA ARG A 458 -34.34 -37.11 -50.92
C ARG A 458 -34.82 -35.82 -50.27
N TYR A 459 -35.19 -35.88 -48.99
CA TYR A 459 -35.58 -34.71 -48.23
C TYR A 459 -34.43 -33.68 -48.14
N ALA A 460 -33.22 -34.10 -47.82
CA ALA A 460 -32.07 -33.22 -47.79
C ALA A 460 -31.73 -32.62 -49.18
N LEU A 461 -31.91 -33.42 -50.25
CA LEU A 461 -31.73 -32.94 -51.61
C LEU A 461 -32.81 -31.92 -52.03
N GLU A 462 -34.04 -32.07 -51.54
CA GLU A 462 -35.13 -31.09 -51.75
C GLU A 462 -34.82 -29.80 -51.02
N GLU A 463 -34.37 -29.85 -49.77
CA GLU A 463 -33.95 -28.65 -49.02
C GLU A 463 -32.79 -27.91 -49.72
N LEU A 464 -31.82 -28.65 -50.27
CA LEU A 464 -30.69 -28.07 -51.04
C LEU A 464 -31.15 -27.36 -52.34
N LYS A 465 -32.28 -27.77 -52.93
CA LYS A 465 -32.81 -27.20 -54.18
C LYS A 465 -33.78 -26.05 -53.99
N LYS A 466 -34.16 -25.77 -52.73
CA LYS A 466 -35.03 -24.63 -52.43
C LYS A 466 -34.30 -23.32 -52.71
N GLU A 467 -35.00 -22.31 -53.16
CA GLU A 467 -34.49 -20.94 -53.26
C GLU A 467 -35.49 -20.02 -52.59
N PRO A 468 -35.07 -19.31 -51.52
CA PRO A 468 -33.77 -19.34 -50.85
C PRO A 468 -33.54 -20.60 -49.99
N ILE A 469 -32.27 -21.04 -49.91
CA ILE A 469 -31.84 -22.18 -49.11
C ILE A 469 -31.82 -21.79 -47.61
N ASN A 470 -32.47 -22.60 -46.78
CA ASN A 470 -32.28 -22.52 -45.34
C ASN A 470 -31.15 -23.44 -44.90
N ILE A 471 -29.97 -22.84 -44.61
CA ILE A 471 -28.75 -23.62 -44.26
C ILE A 471 -28.95 -24.45 -43.00
N ASP A 472 -29.62 -23.95 -41.99
CA ASP A 472 -29.83 -24.67 -40.72
C ASP A 472 -30.74 -25.91 -40.95
N LEU A 473 -31.79 -25.78 -41.76
CA LEU A 473 -32.61 -26.91 -42.12
C LEU A 473 -31.87 -27.90 -43.01
N LEU A 474 -31.06 -27.42 -43.96
CA LEU A 474 -30.25 -28.27 -44.81
C LEU A 474 -29.24 -29.07 -44.00
N LYS A 475 -28.54 -28.47 -43.04
CA LYS A 475 -27.60 -29.15 -42.14
C LYS A 475 -28.28 -30.27 -41.36
N ARG A 476 -29.46 -29.99 -40.80
CA ARG A 476 -30.24 -30.99 -40.05
C ARG A 476 -30.68 -32.15 -40.95
N ALA A 477 -31.16 -31.84 -42.14
CA ALA A 477 -31.59 -32.88 -43.11
C ALA A 477 -30.39 -33.75 -43.58
N VAL A 478 -29.22 -33.15 -43.81
CA VAL A 478 -28.03 -33.91 -44.17
C VAL A 478 -27.55 -34.79 -42.99
N ALA A 479 -27.57 -34.27 -41.76
CA ALA A 479 -27.21 -35.06 -40.58
C ALA A 479 -28.14 -36.26 -40.36
N GLU A 480 -29.46 -36.08 -40.58
CA GLU A 480 -30.44 -37.17 -40.51
C GLU A 480 -30.19 -38.24 -41.61
N ALA A 481 -29.81 -37.80 -42.84
CA ALA A 481 -29.45 -38.73 -43.90
C ALA A 481 -28.14 -39.47 -43.63
N GLU A 482 -27.13 -38.82 -42.99
CA GLU A 482 -25.89 -39.49 -42.51
C GLU A 482 -26.20 -40.52 -41.44
N GLU A 483 -27.02 -40.19 -40.45
CA GLU A 483 -27.42 -41.11 -39.38
C GLU A 483 -28.16 -42.32 -39.95
N SER A 484 -29.10 -42.10 -40.86
CA SER A 484 -29.81 -43.19 -41.54
C SER A 484 -28.87 -44.11 -42.34
N LEU A 485 -27.85 -43.54 -43.01
CA LEU A 485 -26.82 -44.27 -43.73
C LEU A 485 -25.99 -45.14 -42.78
N ASP A 486 -25.56 -44.59 -41.65
CA ASP A 486 -24.74 -45.26 -40.65
C ASP A 486 -25.48 -46.46 -40.04
N ILE A 487 -26.79 -46.29 -39.74
CA ILE A 487 -27.67 -47.37 -39.27
C ILE A 487 -27.72 -48.47 -40.32
N TYR A 488 -28.01 -48.11 -41.57
CA TYR A 488 -28.08 -49.06 -42.67
C TYR A 488 -26.76 -49.80 -42.90
N SER A 489 -25.65 -49.09 -42.94
CA SER A 489 -24.28 -49.63 -43.09
C SER A 489 -23.92 -50.62 -41.99
N SER A 490 -24.16 -50.20 -40.72
CA SER A 490 -23.91 -51.04 -39.56
C SER A 490 -24.69 -52.37 -39.58
N GLU A 491 -25.97 -52.32 -39.84
CA GLU A 491 -26.82 -53.49 -39.90
C GLU A 491 -26.43 -54.47 -41.05
N VAL A 492 -26.11 -53.90 -42.25
CA VAL A 492 -25.63 -54.72 -43.38
C VAL A 492 -24.27 -55.39 -43.06
N ASN A 493 -23.33 -54.62 -42.50
CA ASN A 493 -22.02 -55.14 -42.15
C ASN A 493 -22.10 -56.26 -41.08
N ASN A 494 -22.96 -56.09 -40.05
CA ASN A 494 -23.17 -57.09 -39.01
C ASN A 494 -23.63 -58.42 -39.61
N ILE A 495 -24.57 -58.38 -40.55
CA ILE A 495 -25.07 -59.58 -41.19
C ILE A 495 -24.04 -60.22 -42.13
N LEU A 496 -23.31 -59.40 -42.91
CA LEU A 496 -22.27 -59.93 -43.77
C LEU A 496 -21.19 -60.68 -42.96
N THR A 497 -20.82 -60.06 -41.82
CA THR A 497 -19.84 -60.68 -40.88
C THR A 497 -20.38 -61.96 -40.26
N ASP A 498 -21.68 -62.04 -39.90
CA ASP A 498 -22.29 -63.27 -39.36
C ASP A 498 -22.39 -64.37 -40.42
N ILE A 499 -22.62 -64.01 -41.68
CA ILE A 499 -22.62 -64.96 -42.78
C ILE A 499 -21.23 -65.51 -43.05
N GLU A 500 -20.20 -64.64 -43.07
CA GLU A 500 -18.83 -65.09 -43.23
C GLU A 500 -18.40 -66.05 -42.13
N LYS A 501 -18.74 -65.73 -40.87
CA LYS A 501 -18.50 -66.66 -39.73
C LYS A 501 -19.22 -68.00 -39.89
N LYS A 502 -20.48 -68.05 -40.37
CA LYS A 502 -21.23 -69.28 -40.62
C LYS A 502 -20.63 -70.08 -41.76
N ILE A 503 -20.16 -69.45 -42.85
CA ILE A 503 -19.48 -70.13 -43.96
C ILE A 503 -18.14 -70.70 -43.47
N LEU A 504 -17.33 -69.95 -42.74
CA LEU A 504 -16.06 -70.39 -42.15
C LEU A 504 -16.29 -71.59 -41.23
N ASN A 505 -17.32 -71.56 -40.40
CA ASN A 505 -17.66 -72.70 -39.50
C ASN A 505 -18.19 -73.88 -40.27
N SER A 506 -18.84 -73.72 -41.46
CA SER A 506 -19.29 -74.85 -42.29
C SER A 506 -18.19 -75.45 -43.18
N ILE A 507 -17.07 -74.75 -43.40
CA ILE A 507 -15.89 -75.27 -44.10
C ILE A 507 -14.93 -76.00 -43.16
N ASN A 508 -14.96 -75.61 -41.87
CA ASN A 508 -14.10 -76.22 -40.82
C ASN A 508 -14.76 -77.44 -40.10
N ASN A 509 -16.05 -77.80 -40.42
CA ASN A 509 -16.70 -79.04 -40.04
C ASN A 509 -16.84 -79.93 -41.27
#